data_d46f363f16a7c992f6d2c6a9b0b57fe6
#
_entry.id   d46f363f16a7c992f6d2c6a9b0b57fe6
#
_cell.length_a   1.000
_cell.length_b   1.000
_cell.length_c   1.000
_cell.angle_alpha   90.00
_cell.angle_beta   90.00
_cell.angle_gamma   90.00
#
_symmetry.space_group_name_H-M   'P 1'
#
loop_
_entity.id
_entity.type
_entity.pdbx_description
1 polymer ?
#
loop_
_entity_poly.entity_id
_entity_poly.type
_entity_poly.pdbx_seq_one_letter_code
_entity_poly.pdbx_strand_id
1 'polypeptide(L)'
;MKITKIFVAILALCAFAACEPNNGNNGGGGVDDVWSDNGSPVGEWVLTEWNSSKDLPFGVYLQLNEDNTFDLYQHTSSVLWVHYTGTYSLNGTTLSGVYSDGESWATSYTIKYSKVAEPKQILLTSPDNKGIYTATTIPDAVIDQATEAVVVRSGESKRFL
;
A
#
# COMPACT_ATOMS: atom_id res chain seq x y z
N MET A 1 -46.46 -49.29 16.61
CA MET A 1 -46.82 -48.06 15.87
C MET A 1 -45.64 -47.70 15.00
N LYS A 2 -45.74 -47.94 13.69
CA LYS A 2 -44.64 -47.74 12.70
C LYS A 2 -44.78 -46.36 12.11
N ILE A 3 -43.75 -45.53 12.28
CA ILE A 3 -43.69 -44.21 11.67
C ILE A 3 -42.84 -44.30 10.41
N THR A 4 -43.51 -44.18 9.29
CA THR A 4 -42.94 -44.19 7.95
C THR A 4 -42.22 -42.87 7.65
N LYS A 5 -40.93 -42.90 7.38
CA LYS A 5 -40.17 -41.71 6.94
C LYS A 5 -40.37 -41.53 5.43
N ILE A 6 -41.00 -40.41 5.05
CA ILE A 6 -41.13 -40.01 3.66
C ILE A 6 -39.88 -39.21 3.29
N PHE A 7 -39.06 -39.74 2.38
CA PHE A 7 -37.99 -38.99 1.72
C PHE A 7 -38.60 -38.22 0.54
N VAL A 8 -38.57 -36.91 0.61
CA VAL A 8 -38.84 -36.03 -0.54
C VAL A 8 -37.53 -35.76 -1.23
N ALA A 9 -37.33 -36.36 -2.41
CA ALA A 9 -36.25 -36.06 -3.30
C ALA A 9 -36.58 -34.82 -4.11
N ILE A 10 -35.88 -33.72 -3.86
CA ILE A 10 -35.95 -32.52 -4.68
C ILE A 10 -34.94 -32.67 -5.82
N LEU A 11 -35.45 -32.86 -7.02
CA LEU A 11 -34.69 -32.87 -8.26
C LEU A 11 -34.43 -31.43 -8.67
N ALA A 12 -33.17 -30.95 -8.46
CA ALA A 12 -32.74 -29.65 -8.97
C ALA A 12 -32.42 -29.75 -10.46
N LEU A 13 -33.27 -29.14 -11.29
CA LEU A 13 -33.02 -28.98 -12.72
C LEU A 13 -31.94 -27.91 -12.92
N CYS A 14 -30.74 -28.31 -13.28
CA CYS A 14 -29.71 -27.39 -13.76
C CYS A 14 -30.03 -26.97 -15.21
N ALA A 15 -30.58 -25.79 -15.37
CA ALA A 15 -30.67 -25.14 -16.67
C ALA A 15 -29.26 -24.62 -17.04
N PHE A 16 -28.60 -25.30 -17.98
CA PHE A 16 -27.42 -24.78 -18.62
C PHE A 16 -27.83 -23.64 -19.55
N ALA A 17 -27.63 -22.39 -19.09
CA ALA A 17 -27.65 -21.26 -19.98
C ALA A 17 -26.37 -21.30 -20.82
N ALA A 18 -26.54 -21.59 -22.10
CA ALA A 18 -25.48 -21.46 -23.07
C ALA A 18 -25.09 -19.99 -23.20
N CYS A 19 -23.89 -19.65 -22.76
CA CYS A 19 -23.28 -18.36 -23.09
C CYS A 19 -22.88 -18.38 -24.57
N GLU A 20 -23.54 -17.55 -25.37
CA GLU A 20 -23.08 -17.22 -26.71
C GLU A 20 -21.69 -16.56 -26.64
N PRO A 21 -20.75 -16.92 -27.52
CA PRO A 21 -19.48 -16.23 -27.61
C PRO A 21 -19.72 -14.86 -28.24
N ASN A 22 -19.82 -13.83 -27.42
CA ASN A 22 -19.81 -12.46 -27.93
C ASN A 22 -18.37 -12.11 -28.33
N ASN A 23 -18.15 -12.17 -29.66
CA ASN A 23 -16.94 -11.73 -30.29
C ASN A 23 -16.92 -10.20 -30.29
N GLY A 24 -15.94 -9.62 -29.62
CA GLY A 24 -15.66 -8.21 -29.88
C GLY A 24 -15.21 -7.42 -28.70
N ASN A 25 -13.97 -7.18 -28.69
CA ASN A 25 -13.24 -6.03 -28.24
C ASN A 25 -12.35 -6.21 -27.01
N ASN A 26 -11.04 -6.11 -27.31
CA ASN A 26 -9.93 -5.85 -26.42
C ASN A 26 -10.31 -4.86 -25.32
N GLY A 27 -10.60 -5.37 -24.16
CA GLY A 27 -10.51 -4.66 -22.91
C GLY A 27 -9.53 -5.43 -22.06
N GLY A 28 -8.26 -5.07 -22.10
CA GLY A 28 -7.33 -5.52 -21.11
C GLY A 28 -7.91 -5.14 -19.75
N GLY A 29 -8.34 -6.13 -18.96
CA GLY A 29 -8.65 -5.97 -17.55
C GLY A 29 -7.36 -5.57 -16.86
N GLY A 30 -7.03 -4.26 -16.95
CA GLY A 30 -5.84 -3.71 -16.36
C GLY A 30 -5.99 -3.73 -14.84
N VAL A 31 -4.89 -3.96 -14.16
CA VAL A 31 -4.70 -3.80 -12.72
C VAL A 31 -5.23 -2.46 -12.17
N ASP A 32 -5.65 -1.56 -13.03
CA ASP A 32 -6.23 -0.24 -12.69
C ASP A 32 -7.64 -0.32 -12.09
N ASP A 33 -8.37 -1.42 -12.26
CA ASP A 33 -9.74 -1.53 -11.76
C ASP A 33 -9.84 -1.69 -10.24
N VAL A 34 -8.76 -2.09 -9.57
CA VAL A 34 -8.71 -2.21 -8.09
C VAL A 34 -8.26 -0.94 -7.38
N TRP A 35 -7.86 0.10 -8.13
CA TRP A 35 -7.34 1.36 -7.60
C TRP A 35 -8.26 2.54 -7.91
N SER A 36 -8.27 3.53 -7.05
CA SER A 36 -9.03 4.77 -7.14
C SER A 36 -8.12 5.97 -6.92
N ASP A 37 -8.40 7.07 -7.58
CA ASP A 37 -7.74 8.36 -7.34
C ASP A 37 -8.33 9.08 -6.11
N ASN A 38 -9.46 8.57 -5.59
CA ASN A 38 -10.15 9.15 -4.44
C ASN A 38 -9.83 8.35 -3.17
N GLY A 39 -9.33 9.04 -2.15
CA GLY A 39 -9.02 8.50 -0.85
C GLY A 39 -8.30 9.50 0.04
N SER A 40 -7.88 9.06 1.22
CA SER A 40 -7.04 9.83 2.14
C SER A 40 -5.71 9.13 2.32
N PRO A 41 -4.58 9.84 2.21
CA PRO A 41 -3.26 9.29 2.51
C PRO A 41 -3.02 9.15 4.02
N VAL A 42 -3.80 9.87 4.85
CA VAL A 42 -3.62 9.91 6.30
C VAL A 42 -3.76 8.53 6.92
N GLY A 43 -2.77 8.14 7.69
CA GLY A 43 -2.72 6.85 8.37
C GLY A 43 -1.30 6.31 8.53
N GLU A 44 -1.23 5.12 9.10
CA GLU A 44 0.00 4.36 9.27
C GLU A 44 0.04 3.22 8.26
N TRP A 45 1.17 3.07 7.59
CA TRP A 45 1.33 2.20 6.44
C TRP A 45 2.61 1.38 6.54
N VAL A 46 2.56 0.11 6.17
CA VAL A 46 3.74 -0.74 5.98
C VAL A 46 3.91 -1.07 4.51
N LEU A 47 5.12 -0.95 4.00
CA LEU A 47 5.45 -1.38 2.65
C LEU A 47 5.34 -2.91 2.57
N THR A 48 4.46 -3.41 1.70
CA THR A 48 4.19 -4.85 1.52
C THR A 48 4.60 -5.37 0.16
N GLU A 49 4.80 -4.48 -0.81
CA GLU A 49 5.28 -4.85 -2.14
C GLU A 49 6.12 -3.72 -2.72
N TRP A 50 7.27 -4.06 -3.31
CA TRP A 50 8.16 -3.13 -3.99
C TRP A 50 8.56 -3.67 -5.36
N ASN A 51 8.25 -2.92 -6.42
CA ASN A 51 8.52 -3.31 -7.80
C ASN A 51 8.06 -4.74 -8.13
N SER A 52 6.83 -5.07 -7.67
CA SER A 52 6.17 -6.38 -7.81
C SER A 52 6.79 -7.52 -7.00
N SER A 53 7.77 -7.25 -6.13
CA SER A 53 8.28 -8.21 -5.15
C SER A 53 7.58 -8.04 -3.80
N LYS A 54 7.14 -9.14 -3.22
CA LYS A 54 6.60 -9.22 -1.85
C LYS A 54 7.65 -9.74 -0.86
N ASP A 55 8.73 -10.29 -1.36
CA ASP A 55 9.88 -10.71 -0.55
C ASP A 55 10.84 -9.52 -0.43
N LEU A 56 10.68 -8.77 0.66
CA LEU A 56 11.41 -7.54 0.90
C LEU A 56 12.51 -7.81 1.95
N PRO A 57 13.80 -7.69 1.57
CA PRO A 57 14.91 -7.85 2.52
C PRO A 57 15.10 -6.61 3.43
N PHE A 58 14.16 -5.69 3.41
CA PHE A 58 14.15 -4.44 4.15
C PHE A 58 12.75 -4.11 4.65
N GLY A 59 12.65 -3.18 5.60
CA GLY A 59 11.36 -2.74 6.13
C GLY A 59 11.19 -1.23 6.01
N VAL A 60 9.96 -0.81 5.72
CA VAL A 60 9.57 0.60 5.66
C VAL A 60 8.17 0.76 6.26
N TYR A 61 8.06 1.64 7.25
CA TYR A 61 6.79 2.16 7.73
C TYR A 61 6.71 3.66 7.42
N LEU A 62 5.54 4.09 7.02
CA LEU A 62 5.24 5.48 6.70
C LEU A 62 3.98 5.90 7.43
N GLN A 63 4.06 6.95 8.22
CA GLN A 63 2.91 7.62 8.82
C GLN A 63 2.71 8.96 8.12
N LEU A 64 1.49 9.20 7.66
CA LEU A 64 1.07 10.47 7.08
C LEU A 64 0.01 11.08 7.98
N ASN A 65 0.31 12.23 8.55
CA ASN A 65 -0.51 12.90 9.57
C ASN A 65 -1.48 13.92 8.94
N GLU A 66 -2.57 14.21 9.65
CA GLU A 66 -3.58 15.20 9.22
C GLU A 66 -3.04 16.62 9.08
N ASP A 67 -1.98 16.94 9.82
CA ASP A 67 -1.30 18.24 9.79
C ASP A 67 -0.26 18.37 8.66
N ASN A 68 -0.25 17.40 7.75
CA ASN A 68 0.71 17.26 6.65
C ASN A 68 2.15 17.00 7.08
N THR A 69 2.38 16.51 8.29
CA THR A 69 3.66 15.96 8.70
C THR A 69 3.74 14.48 8.35
N PHE A 70 4.95 13.95 8.24
CA PHE A 70 5.17 12.51 8.08
C PHE A 70 6.26 12.00 9.01
N ASP A 71 6.14 10.72 9.34
CA ASP A 71 7.16 9.91 10.00
C ASP A 71 7.50 8.72 9.10
N LEU A 72 8.77 8.51 8.84
CA LEU A 72 9.29 7.41 8.02
C LEU A 72 10.28 6.60 8.84
N TYR A 73 9.96 5.35 9.09
CA TYR A 73 10.85 4.39 9.74
C TYR A 73 11.34 3.41 8.69
N GLN A 74 12.65 3.32 8.53
CA GLN A 74 13.25 2.42 7.54
C GLN A 74 14.45 1.66 8.09
N HIS A 75 14.62 0.42 7.65
CA HIS A 75 15.87 -0.34 7.73
C HIS A 75 16.18 -0.93 6.36
N THR A 76 16.86 -0.16 5.53
CA THR A 76 17.13 -0.52 4.12
C THR A 76 18.58 -0.96 3.91
N SER A 77 19.52 -0.42 4.67
CA SER A 77 20.96 -0.72 4.58
C SER A 77 21.57 -1.06 5.94
N SER A 78 20.81 -0.95 7.00
CA SER A 78 21.22 -1.23 8.39
C SER A 78 20.22 -2.19 9.02
N VAL A 79 20.67 -2.96 10.00
CA VAL A 79 19.77 -3.76 10.88
C VAL A 79 19.03 -2.90 11.89
N LEU A 80 19.43 -1.64 12.05
CA LEU A 80 18.79 -0.68 12.93
C LEU A 80 17.74 0.11 12.15
N TRP A 81 16.62 0.39 12.81
CA TRP A 81 15.63 1.32 12.30
C TRP A 81 16.15 2.74 12.37
N VAL A 82 15.91 3.51 11.30
CA VAL A 82 16.21 4.94 11.23
C VAL A 82 14.88 5.67 11.05
N HIS A 83 14.66 6.68 11.87
CA HIS A 83 13.47 7.52 11.86
C HIS A 83 13.76 8.85 11.16
N TYR A 84 12.97 9.18 10.17
CA TYR A 84 12.97 10.46 9.47
C TYR A 84 11.63 11.14 9.64
N THR A 85 11.65 12.45 9.78
CA THR A 85 10.45 13.28 9.84
C THR A 85 10.46 14.35 8.75
N GLY A 86 9.31 14.96 8.51
CA GLY A 86 9.21 16.07 7.58
C GLY A 86 7.77 16.47 7.30
N THR A 87 7.56 17.13 6.20
CA THR A 87 6.24 17.54 5.73
C THR A 87 5.96 16.99 4.35
N TYR A 88 4.70 16.68 4.06
CA TYR A 88 4.27 16.26 2.73
C TYR A 88 3.21 17.20 2.16
N SER A 89 3.01 17.13 0.87
CA SER A 89 1.92 17.80 0.18
C SER A 89 1.25 16.84 -0.80
N LEU A 90 -0.07 16.94 -0.89
CA LEU A 90 -0.88 16.20 -1.87
C LEU A 90 -1.57 17.22 -2.77
N ASN A 91 -1.24 17.17 -4.07
CA ASN A 91 -1.88 18.00 -5.09
C ASN A 91 -2.54 17.08 -6.13
N GLY A 92 -3.86 16.95 -6.04
CA GLY A 92 -4.60 15.93 -6.78
C GLY A 92 -4.13 14.53 -6.38
N THR A 93 -3.51 13.82 -7.30
CA THR A 93 -2.91 12.50 -7.06
C THR A 93 -1.38 12.54 -6.90
N THR A 94 -0.78 13.72 -6.86
CA THR A 94 0.66 13.87 -6.71
C THR A 94 1.03 14.10 -5.26
N LEU A 95 1.74 13.15 -4.68
CA LEU A 95 2.29 13.18 -3.33
C LEU A 95 3.78 13.51 -3.39
N SER A 96 4.22 14.49 -2.62
CA SER A 96 5.63 14.89 -2.49
C SER A 96 5.94 15.28 -1.05
N GLY A 97 7.21 15.30 -0.68
CA GLY A 97 7.60 15.65 0.69
C GLY A 97 8.96 16.31 0.78
N VAL A 98 9.20 16.90 1.94
CA VAL A 98 10.47 17.52 2.33
C VAL A 98 10.80 17.03 3.74
N TYR A 99 11.99 16.50 3.91
CA TYR A 99 12.50 16.07 5.22
C TYR A 99 12.77 17.27 6.13
N SER A 100 12.83 17.02 7.43
CA SER A 100 13.05 18.06 8.45
C SER A 100 14.37 18.81 8.30
N ASP A 101 15.34 18.26 7.59
CA ASP A 101 16.62 18.90 7.25
C ASP A 101 16.57 19.75 5.97
N GLY A 102 15.40 19.84 5.32
CA GLY A 102 15.19 20.62 4.09
C GLY A 102 15.42 19.88 2.79
N GLU A 103 15.87 18.62 2.82
CA GLU A 103 16.01 17.81 1.61
C GLU A 103 14.64 17.33 1.11
N SER A 104 14.39 17.44 -0.18
CA SER A 104 13.17 16.90 -0.78
C SER A 104 13.25 15.38 -0.89
N TRP A 105 12.08 14.73 -0.94
CA TRP A 105 12.01 13.34 -1.41
C TRP A 105 12.66 13.22 -2.78
N ALA A 106 13.27 12.07 -3.04
CA ALA A 106 14.00 11.84 -4.28
C ALA A 106 13.15 12.05 -5.54
N THR A 107 11.84 11.88 -5.42
CA THR A 107 10.85 12.09 -6.48
C THR A 107 9.48 12.41 -5.91
N SER A 108 8.57 12.83 -6.77
CA SER A 108 7.14 12.86 -6.46
C SER A 108 6.50 11.55 -6.88
N TYR A 109 5.47 11.13 -6.15
CA TYR A 109 4.74 9.89 -6.39
C TYR A 109 3.31 10.19 -6.83
N THR A 110 2.81 9.41 -7.79
CA THR A 110 1.37 9.32 -7.99
C THR A 110 0.82 8.38 -6.94
N ILE A 111 -0.17 8.83 -6.16
CA ILE A 111 -0.87 8.01 -5.17
C ILE A 111 -2.21 7.55 -5.70
N LYS A 112 -2.52 6.28 -5.46
CA LYS A 112 -3.85 5.67 -5.65
C LYS A 112 -4.24 4.90 -4.41
N TYR A 113 -5.54 4.72 -4.23
CA TYR A 113 -6.13 4.08 -3.06
C TYR A 113 -6.85 2.80 -3.47
N SER A 114 -6.70 1.74 -2.68
CA SER A 114 -7.42 0.49 -2.91
C SER A 114 -8.94 0.71 -2.83
N LYS A 115 -9.68 0.16 -3.80
CA LYS A 115 -11.15 0.08 -3.75
C LYS A 115 -11.64 -1.02 -2.80
N VAL A 116 -10.75 -1.92 -2.36
CA VAL A 116 -11.05 -2.97 -1.41
C VAL A 116 -11.08 -2.36 -0.01
N ALA A 117 -12.11 -2.70 0.77
CA ALA A 117 -12.30 -2.12 2.09
C ALA A 117 -11.24 -2.55 3.10
N GLU A 118 -10.82 -3.83 3.04
CA GLU A 118 -9.83 -4.39 3.97
C GLU A 118 -8.95 -5.44 3.27
N PRO A 119 -7.65 -5.42 3.47
CA PRO A 119 -6.92 -4.33 4.12
C PRO A 119 -6.87 -3.08 3.22
N LYS A 120 -6.97 -1.90 3.83
CA LYS A 120 -6.75 -0.64 3.09
C LYS A 120 -5.32 -0.61 2.57
N GLN A 121 -5.17 -0.14 1.34
CA GLN A 121 -3.85 -0.01 0.72
C GLN A 121 -3.73 1.30 -0.04
N ILE A 122 -2.51 1.81 -0.10
CA ILE A 122 -2.13 2.87 -1.02
C ILE A 122 -1.05 2.35 -1.97
N LEU A 123 -1.11 2.81 -3.20
CA LEU A 123 -0.13 2.56 -4.23
C LEU A 123 0.62 3.85 -4.51
N LEU A 124 1.92 3.87 -4.29
CA LEU A 124 2.81 4.95 -4.66
C LEU A 124 3.60 4.56 -5.91
N THR A 125 3.50 5.36 -6.95
CA THR A 125 4.20 5.12 -8.22
C THR A 125 5.02 6.33 -8.61
N SER A 126 6.28 6.10 -8.92
CA SER A 126 7.20 7.05 -9.56
C SER A 126 7.65 6.49 -10.92
N PRO A 127 8.40 7.25 -11.74
CA PRO A 127 8.91 6.73 -13.01
C PRO A 127 9.68 5.41 -12.88
N ASP A 128 10.43 5.24 -11.79
CA ASP A 128 11.34 4.10 -11.61
C ASP A 128 10.83 3.07 -10.60
N ASN A 129 9.86 3.42 -9.77
CA ASN A 129 9.46 2.59 -8.64
C ASN A 129 7.96 2.55 -8.43
N LYS A 130 7.51 1.40 -7.93
CA LYS A 130 6.13 1.14 -7.54
C LYS A 130 6.10 0.45 -6.20
N GLY A 131 5.43 1.05 -5.22
CA GLY A 131 5.29 0.49 -3.87
C GLY A 131 3.82 0.36 -3.47
N ILE A 132 3.44 -0.80 -2.93
CA ILE A 132 2.15 -1.00 -2.28
C ILE A 132 2.37 -0.99 -0.78
N TYR A 133 1.65 -0.12 -0.11
CA TYR A 133 1.63 0.01 1.34
C TYR A 133 0.28 -0.44 1.86
N THR A 134 0.29 -1.22 2.92
CA THR A 134 -0.92 -1.72 3.58
C THR A 134 -1.09 -0.99 4.91
N ALA A 135 -2.32 -0.61 5.23
CA ALA A 135 -2.64 0.02 6.51
C ALA A 135 -2.29 -0.92 7.67
N THR A 136 -1.70 -0.34 8.71
CA THR A 136 -1.22 -1.06 9.88
C THR A 136 -1.21 -0.13 11.09
N THR A 137 -0.83 -0.64 12.24
CA THR A 137 -0.29 0.15 13.36
C THR A 137 1.21 -0.08 13.40
N ILE A 138 2.01 0.99 13.46
CA ILE A 138 3.46 0.87 13.56
C ILE A 138 3.80 0.25 14.91
N PRO A 139 4.53 -0.89 14.95
CA PRO A 139 4.84 -1.57 16.21
C PRO A 139 5.68 -0.68 17.13
N ASP A 140 5.36 -0.65 18.43
CA ASP A 140 6.14 0.06 19.44
C ASP A 140 7.63 -0.29 19.39
N ALA A 141 7.95 -1.57 19.11
CA ALA A 141 9.32 -2.02 18.96
C ALA A 141 10.08 -1.34 17.81
N VAL A 142 9.39 -0.90 16.76
CA VAL A 142 9.99 -0.13 15.66
C VAL A 142 10.26 1.30 16.12
N ILE A 143 9.27 1.91 16.79
CA ILE A 143 9.36 3.28 17.30
C ILE A 143 10.48 3.39 18.36
N ASP A 144 10.48 2.49 19.34
CA ASP A 144 11.44 2.51 20.47
C ASP A 144 12.88 2.22 20.05
N GLN A 145 13.08 1.43 18.98
CA GLN A 145 14.40 1.06 18.47
C GLN A 145 14.91 2.01 17.39
N ALA A 146 14.05 2.88 16.88
CA ALA A 146 14.44 3.79 15.81
C ALA A 146 15.39 4.86 16.35
N THR A 147 16.49 5.06 15.63
CA THR A 147 17.41 6.16 15.87
C THR A 147 17.00 7.33 14.98
N GLU A 148 16.87 8.52 15.58
CA GLU A 148 16.68 9.74 14.81
C GLU A 148 17.78 9.85 13.74
N ALA A 149 17.38 10.18 12.52
CA ALA A 149 18.35 10.46 11.47
C ALA A 149 19.15 11.68 11.85
N VAL A 150 20.28 11.46 12.47
CA VAL A 150 21.27 12.51 12.64
C VAL A 150 21.68 12.91 11.22
N VAL A 151 21.70 14.19 10.92
CA VAL A 151 22.20 14.73 9.65
C VAL A 151 23.64 14.26 9.49
N VAL A 152 23.81 13.07 8.92
CA VAL A 152 25.11 12.56 8.55
C VAL A 152 25.50 13.31 7.29
N ARG A 153 26.32 14.32 7.47
CA ARG A 153 27.02 14.96 6.37
C ARG A 153 27.86 13.90 5.69
N SER A 154 27.46 13.53 4.49
CA SER A 154 28.09 12.56 3.59
C SER A 154 27.62 11.09 3.69
N GLY A 155 26.72 10.71 2.81
CA GLY A 155 26.85 9.43 2.10
C GLY A 155 26.27 8.18 2.74
N GLU A 156 25.71 8.20 3.93
CA GLU A 156 25.25 7.00 4.59
C GLU A 156 23.77 7.11 4.99
N SER A 157 23.02 6.26 4.42
CA SER A 157 21.59 5.98 4.50
C SER A 157 20.82 6.64 3.37
N LYS A 158 20.74 5.94 2.26
CA LYS A 158 19.84 6.30 1.16
C LYS A 158 18.42 6.31 1.71
N ARG A 159 17.80 7.48 1.78
CA ARG A 159 16.40 7.66 2.14
C ARG A 159 15.53 6.91 1.16
N PHE A 160 14.43 6.32 1.68
CA PHE A 160 13.57 5.47 0.87
C PHE A 160 12.66 6.29 -0.06
N LEU A 161 12.18 7.44 0.39
CA LEU A 161 11.33 8.36 -0.38
C LEU A 161 12.14 9.50 -1.00
#